data_2b990fa92020932705ea6ce875e31cc6
#
_entry.id   2b990fa92020932705ea6ce875e31cc6
#
_cell.length_a   1.000
_cell.length_b   1.000
_cell.length_c   1.000
_cell.angle_alpha   90.00
_cell.angle_beta   90.00
_cell.angle_gamma   90.00
#
_symmetry.space_group_name_H-M   'P 1'
#
loop_
_entity.id
_entity.type
_entity.pdbx_description
1 polymer ?
#
loop_
_entity_poly.entity_id
_entity_poly.type
_entity_poly.pdbx_seq_one_letter_code
_entity_poly.pdbx_strand_id
1 'polypeptide(L)'
;MDWLGPVNTLMGAGIGVGATLLADRLRWRREREALRQDTRRQAYASFMAALSEVYTRLHVIAREGGSAEDAGRAAHEAFASSNLYPLRYELALIAPWEVMEPTNQVFWKVRDLRDLVATGVTTEDPAFGKHLRDYLAAAETAQTAMRRDLGTSWPQHDENPPAPRAG
;
A
#
# COMPACT_ATOMS: atom_id res chain seq x y z
N MET A 1 22.01 66.41 -9.01
CA MET A 1 22.43 65.13 -9.66
C MET A 1 21.78 64.03 -8.84
N ASP A 2 20.60 63.56 -9.31
CA ASP A 2 19.80 62.61 -8.58
C ASP A 2 20.20 61.16 -8.95
N TRP A 3 21.15 60.64 -8.20
CA TRP A 3 21.63 59.24 -8.36
C TRP A 3 20.71 58.20 -7.67
N LEU A 4 19.65 58.63 -7.02
CA LEU A 4 18.74 57.76 -6.24
C LEU A 4 17.71 57.02 -7.12
N GLY A 5 17.43 57.51 -8.35
CA GLY A 5 16.45 56.89 -9.24
C GLY A 5 16.83 55.51 -9.74
N PRO A 6 18.04 55.29 -10.28
CA PRO A 6 18.43 53.99 -10.85
C PRO A 6 18.65 52.91 -9.80
N VAL A 7 19.02 53.25 -8.54
CA VAL A 7 19.25 52.30 -7.48
C VAL A 7 17.93 51.66 -7.00
N ASN A 8 16.87 52.44 -6.89
CA ASN A 8 15.53 51.94 -6.50
C ASN A 8 14.94 51.01 -7.58
N THR A 9 15.17 51.28 -8.83
CA THR A 9 14.68 50.43 -9.93
C THR A 9 15.41 49.05 -9.98
N LEU A 10 16.72 49.05 -9.73
CA LEU A 10 17.50 47.80 -9.66
C LEU A 10 17.16 46.95 -8.44
N MET A 11 16.88 47.57 -7.29
CA MET A 11 16.41 46.81 -6.11
C MET A 11 15.02 46.19 -6.32
N GLY A 12 14.09 46.91 -6.95
CA GLY A 12 12.74 46.40 -7.24
C GLY A 12 12.77 45.22 -8.24
N ALA A 13 13.62 45.28 -9.27
CA ALA A 13 13.79 44.21 -10.24
C ALA A 13 14.43 42.94 -9.62
N GLY A 14 15.42 43.10 -8.73
CA GLY A 14 16.06 41.99 -8.03
C GLY A 14 15.13 41.22 -7.11
N ILE A 15 14.27 41.94 -6.38
CA ILE A 15 13.27 41.32 -5.47
C ILE A 15 12.18 40.60 -6.29
N GLY A 16 11.72 41.15 -7.39
CA GLY A 16 10.71 40.53 -8.26
C GLY A 16 11.17 39.22 -8.88
N VAL A 17 12.39 39.18 -9.44
CA VAL A 17 12.99 37.98 -10.03
C VAL A 17 13.25 36.91 -8.95
N GLY A 18 13.77 37.31 -7.80
CA GLY A 18 14.01 36.39 -6.68
C GLY A 18 12.73 35.74 -6.15
N ALA A 19 11.65 36.50 -6.02
CA ALA A 19 10.35 35.99 -5.58
C ALA A 19 9.73 34.99 -6.59
N THR A 20 9.85 35.27 -7.89
CA THR A 20 9.35 34.40 -8.96
C THR A 20 10.13 33.06 -9.00
N LEU A 21 11.46 33.11 -8.91
CA LEU A 21 12.30 31.90 -8.89
C LEU A 21 12.03 31.05 -7.63
N LEU A 22 11.77 31.67 -6.50
CA LEU A 22 11.43 30.96 -5.26
C LEU A 22 10.06 30.31 -5.37
N ALA A 23 9.07 31.00 -5.90
CA ALA A 23 7.73 30.48 -6.13
C ALA A 23 7.73 29.29 -7.10
N ASP A 24 8.47 29.40 -8.20
CA ASP A 24 8.65 28.32 -9.18
C ASP A 24 9.33 27.09 -8.54
N ARG A 25 10.38 27.32 -7.74
CA ARG A 25 11.08 26.21 -7.08
C ARG A 25 10.20 25.48 -6.06
N LEU A 26 9.34 26.21 -5.35
CA LEU A 26 8.36 25.63 -4.42
C LEU A 26 7.27 24.85 -5.16
N ARG A 27 6.80 25.38 -6.29
CA ARG A 27 5.84 24.69 -7.17
C ARG A 27 6.41 23.38 -7.70
N TRP A 28 7.62 23.38 -8.25
CA TRP A 28 8.29 22.18 -8.75
C TRP A 28 8.52 21.11 -7.68
N ARG A 29 8.79 21.53 -6.45
CA ARG A 29 8.92 20.58 -5.35
C ARG A 29 7.58 19.91 -5.02
N ARG A 30 6.49 20.68 -5.00
CA ARG A 30 5.13 20.16 -4.76
C ARG A 30 4.68 19.21 -5.87
N GLU A 31 4.93 19.57 -7.12
CA GLU A 31 4.60 18.72 -8.27
C GLU A 31 5.36 17.39 -8.25
N ARG A 32 6.66 17.42 -7.93
CA ARG A 32 7.45 16.18 -7.78
C ARG A 32 6.99 15.32 -6.62
N GLU A 33 6.61 15.91 -5.50
CA GLU A 33 6.10 15.16 -4.35
C GLU A 33 4.74 14.54 -4.67
N ALA A 34 3.86 15.25 -5.33
CA ALA A 34 2.57 14.72 -5.78
C ALA A 34 2.74 13.53 -6.74
N LEU A 35 3.68 13.61 -7.70
CA LEU A 35 3.98 12.49 -8.60
C LEU A 35 4.53 11.28 -7.86
N ARG A 36 5.41 11.48 -6.86
CA ARG A 36 5.93 10.39 -6.03
C ARG A 36 4.84 9.72 -5.21
N GLN A 37 3.93 10.49 -4.63
CA GLN A 37 2.80 9.97 -3.87
C GLN A 37 1.84 9.19 -4.76
N ASP A 38 1.57 9.67 -5.97
CA ASP A 38 0.71 8.96 -6.93
C ASP A 38 1.32 7.63 -7.37
N THR A 39 2.62 7.61 -7.66
CA THR A 39 3.36 6.38 -7.98
C THR A 39 3.28 5.37 -6.82
N ARG A 40 3.52 5.79 -5.58
CA ARG A 40 3.38 4.91 -4.40
C ARG A 40 1.96 4.40 -4.24
N ARG A 41 0.96 5.29 -4.35
CA ARG A 41 -0.45 4.92 -4.25
C ARG A 41 -0.84 3.84 -5.24
N GLN A 42 -0.40 3.98 -6.50
CA GLN A 42 -0.67 2.99 -7.54
C GLN A 42 0.01 1.65 -7.25
N ALA A 43 1.28 1.65 -6.85
CA ALA A 43 2.02 0.44 -6.52
C ALA A 43 1.41 -0.28 -5.30
N TYR A 44 1.00 0.45 -4.26
CA TYR A 44 0.30 -0.12 -3.09
C TYR A 44 -1.03 -0.76 -3.50
N ALA A 45 -1.83 -0.06 -4.31
CA ALA A 45 -3.11 -0.58 -4.79
C ALA A 45 -2.92 -1.84 -5.64
N SER A 46 -1.94 -1.86 -6.54
CA SER A 46 -1.63 -3.01 -7.39
C SER A 46 -1.18 -4.22 -6.58
N PHE A 47 -0.31 -4.02 -5.58
CA PHE A 47 0.13 -5.10 -4.69
C PHE A 47 -1.03 -5.68 -3.88
N MET A 48 -1.85 -4.83 -3.27
CA MET A 48 -3.01 -5.28 -2.48
C MET A 48 -4.06 -5.99 -3.34
N ALA A 49 -4.26 -5.55 -4.58
CA ALA A 49 -5.14 -6.22 -5.53
C ALA A 49 -4.62 -7.62 -5.90
N ALA A 50 -3.34 -7.76 -6.23
CA ALA A 50 -2.72 -9.05 -6.52
C ALA A 50 -2.76 -9.99 -5.32
N LEU A 51 -2.54 -9.47 -4.11
CA LEU A 51 -2.64 -10.23 -2.88
C LEU A 51 -4.05 -10.77 -2.64
N SER A 52 -5.08 -9.94 -2.86
CA SER A 52 -6.49 -10.32 -2.75
C SER A 52 -6.88 -11.36 -3.81
N GLU A 53 -6.35 -11.24 -5.03
CA GLU A 53 -6.58 -12.21 -6.10
C GLU A 53 -6.04 -13.59 -5.74
N VAL A 54 -4.78 -13.66 -5.29
CA VAL A 54 -4.16 -14.91 -4.83
C VAL A 54 -4.98 -15.54 -3.71
N TYR A 55 -5.31 -14.76 -2.68
CA TYR A 55 -6.12 -15.25 -1.58
C TYR A 55 -7.46 -15.82 -2.06
N THR A 56 -8.16 -15.11 -2.94
CA THR A 56 -9.46 -15.56 -3.48
C THR A 56 -9.33 -16.90 -4.21
N ARG A 57 -8.30 -17.06 -5.03
CA ARG A 57 -8.03 -18.32 -5.74
C ARG A 57 -7.72 -19.46 -4.77
N LEU A 58 -6.86 -19.23 -3.78
CA LEU A 58 -6.52 -20.23 -2.75
C LEU A 58 -7.77 -20.64 -1.94
N HIS A 59 -8.64 -19.68 -1.62
CA HIS A 59 -9.89 -19.94 -0.94
C HIS A 59 -10.84 -20.83 -1.78
N VAL A 60 -10.93 -20.57 -3.09
CA VAL A 60 -11.74 -21.39 -4.00
C VAL A 60 -11.20 -22.81 -4.07
N ILE A 61 -9.88 -23.00 -4.24
CA ILE A 61 -9.23 -24.32 -4.27
C ILE A 61 -9.53 -25.08 -2.95
N ALA A 62 -9.35 -24.45 -1.80
CA ALA A 62 -9.62 -25.07 -0.52
C ALA A 62 -11.11 -25.40 -0.30
N ARG A 63 -12.03 -24.60 -0.86
CA ARG A 63 -13.48 -24.85 -0.76
C ARG A 63 -13.94 -26.00 -1.65
N GLU A 64 -13.38 -26.11 -2.87
CA GLU A 64 -13.73 -27.16 -3.80
C GLU A 64 -13.19 -28.52 -3.37
N GLY A 65 -12.09 -28.54 -2.61
CA GLY A 65 -11.43 -29.76 -2.20
C GLY A 65 -10.80 -30.47 -3.38
N GLY A 66 -10.34 -31.69 -3.14
CA GLY A 66 -9.73 -32.53 -4.18
C GLY A 66 -8.52 -33.29 -3.68
N SER A 67 -7.79 -33.92 -4.62
CA SER A 67 -6.54 -34.57 -4.25
C SER A 67 -5.47 -33.55 -3.87
N ALA A 68 -4.55 -33.92 -2.98
CA ALA A 68 -3.42 -33.07 -2.62
C ALA A 68 -2.56 -32.69 -3.84
N GLU A 69 -2.46 -33.59 -4.84
CA GLU A 69 -1.73 -33.33 -6.07
C GLU A 69 -2.39 -32.21 -6.90
N ASP A 70 -3.71 -32.28 -7.09
CA ASP A 70 -4.45 -31.27 -7.85
C ASP A 70 -4.49 -29.94 -7.11
N ALA A 71 -4.76 -29.94 -5.81
CA ALA A 71 -4.72 -28.75 -4.96
C ALA A 71 -3.33 -28.10 -4.97
N GLY A 72 -2.27 -28.92 -4.90
CA GLY A 72 -0.89 -28.45 -4.96
C GLY A 72 -0.57 -27.75 -6.28
N ARG A 73 -0.92 -28.36 -7.39
CA ARG A 73 -0.71 -27.78 -8.72
C ARG A 73 -1.49 -26.47 -8.88
N ALA A 74 -2.78 -26.46 -8.55
CA ALA A 74 -3.64 -25.29 -8.65
C ALA A 74 -3.17 -24.13 -7.74
N ALA A 75 -2.77 -24.42 -6.50
CA ALA A 75 -2.28 -23.43 -5.56
C ALA A 75 -0.96 -22.79 -6.04
N HIS A 76 -0.04 -23.58 -6.57
CA HIS A 76 1.21 -23.08 -7.15
C HIS A 76 0.96 -22.23 -8.41
N GLU A 77 0.06 -22.65 -9.28
CA GLU A 77 -0.31 -21.91 -10.48
C GLU A 77 -0.99 -20.58 -10.13
N ALA A 78 -1.93 -20.58 -9.18
CA ALA A 78 -2.58 -19.36 -8.68
C ALA A 78 -1.57 -18.34 -8.16
N PHE A 79 -0.54 -18.80 -7.45
CA PHE A 79 0.51 -17.94 -6.93
C PHE A 79 1.49 -17.47 -8.02
N ALA A 80 1.92 -18.36 -8.92
CA ALA A 80 2.87 -18.05 -9.99
C ALA A 80 2.31 -17.04 -11.01
N SER A 81 1.00 -17.13 -11.31
CA SER A 81 0.34 -16.24 -12.27
C SER A 81 -0.05 -14.86 -11.70
N SER A 82 0.11 -14.65 -10.40
CA SER A 82 -0.45 -13.48 -9.68
C SER A 82 0.31 -12.17 -9.81
N ASN A 83 1.46 -12.14 -10.47
CA ASN A 83 2.33 -10.96 -10.50
C ASN A 83 2.81 -10.45 -9.11
N LEU A 84 2.57 -11.19 -8.03
CA LEU A 84 2.81 -10.73 -6.66
C LEU A 84 4.32 -10.50 -6.38
N TYR A 85 5.21 -11.33 -6.94
CA TYR A 85 6.66 -11.15 -6.81
C TYR A 85 7.16 -9.87 -7.47
N PRO A 86 6.86 -9.59 -8.76
CA PRO A 86 7.24 -8.34 -9.40
C PRO A 86 6.76 -7.10 -8.64
N LEU A 87 5.49 -7.09 -8.22
CA LEU A 87 4.92 -5.98 -7.45
C LEU A 87 5.60 -5.77 -6.10
N ARG A 88 5.97 -6.85 -5.40
CA ARG A 88 6.75 -6.74 -4.17
C ARG A 88 8.14 -6.14 -4.40
N TYR A 89 8.80 -6.50 -5.50
CA TYR A 89 10.09 -5.90 -5.84
C TYR A 89 9.96 -4.43 -6.24
N GLU A 90 8.91 -4.07 -6.96
CA GLU A 90 8.60 -2.67 -7.27
C GLU A 90 8.41 -1.85 -5.99
N LEU A 91 7.63 -2.36 -5.02
CA LEU A 91 7.47 -1.72 -3.72
C LEU A 91 8.80 -1.55 -2.98
N ALA A 92 9.70 -2.53 -3.04
CA ALA A 92 10.99 -2.47 -2.38
C ALA A 92 11.89 -1.33 -2.90
N LEU A 93 11.63 -0.82 -4.12
CA LEU A 93 12.36 0.30 -4.71
C LEU A 93 11.83 1.67 -4.30
N ILE A 94 10.55 1.77 -3.92
CA ILE A 94 9.86 3.06 -3.76
C ILE A 94 9.27 3.28 -2.37
N ALA A 95 8.97 2.21 -1.64
CA ALA A 95 8.34 2.28 -0.33
C ALA A 95 9.38 2.41 0.79
N PRO A 96 9.08 3.16 1.86
CA PRO A 96 9.93 3.21 3.04
C PRO A 96 9.87 1.88 3.81
N TRP A 97 10.84 1.70 4.71
CA TRP A 97 10.98 0.45 5.51
C TRP A 97 9.73 0.14 6.34
N GLU A 98 9.09 1.15 6.89
CA GLU A 98 7.89 1.06 7.71
C GLU A 98 6.70 0.45 6.96
N VAL A 99 6.70 0.55 5.62
CA VAL A 99 5.73 -0.09 4.74
C VAL A 99 6.23 -1.45 4.29
N MET A 100 7.53 -1.56 3.98
CA MET A 100 8.09 -2.80 3.45
C MET A 100 8.07 -3.95 4.43
N GLU A 101 8.29 -3.70 5.71
CA GLU A 101 8.28 -4.76 6.72
C GLU A 101 6.90 -5.45 6.81
N PRO A 102 5.77 -4.75 7.06
CA PRO A 102 4.46 -5.39 7.07
C PRO A 102 4.05 -5.95 5.70
N THR A 103 4.51 -5.35 4.59
CA THR A 103 4.31 -5.90 3.24
C THR A 103 4.98 -7.26 3.09
N ASN A 104 6.19 -7.43 3.60
CA ASN A 104 6.87 -8.71 3.62
C ASN A 104 6.12 -9.72 4.50
N GLN A 105 5.64 -9.31 5.66
CA GLN A 105 4.89 -10.19 6.56
C GLN A 105 3.63 -10.74 5.90
N VAL A 106 2.81 -9.90 5.27
CA VAL A 106 1.60 -10.38 4.58
C VAL A 106 1.94 -11.25 3.37
N PHE A 107 3.01 -10.95 2.65
CA PHE A 107 3.50 -11.80 1.55
C PHE A 107 3.86 -13.20 2.04
N TRP A 108 4.54 -13.34 3.17
CA TRP A 108 4.86 -14.63 3.74
C TRP A 108 3.61 -15.35 4.23
N LYS A 109 2.64 -14.65 4.83
CA LYS A 109 1.38 -15.26 5.28
C LYS A 109 0.53 -15.83 4.15
N VAL A 110 0.44 -15.14 3.01
CA VAL A 110 -0.28 -15.69 1.84
C VAL A 110 0.48 -16.89 1.23
N ARG A 111 1.81 -16.89 1.31
CA ARG A 111 2.62 -18.02 0.90
C ARG A 111 2.43 -19.23 1.80
N ASP A 112 2.42 -19.03 3.13
CA ASP A 112 2.12 -20.08 4.10
C ASP A 112 0.73 -20.68 3.84
N LEU A 113 -0.27 -19.83 3.53
CA LEU A 113 -1.61 -20.28 3.16
C LEU A 113 -1.60 -21.10 1.86
N ARG A 114 -0.84 -20.69 0.85
CA ARG A 114 -0.65 -21.47 -0.39
C ARG A 114 -0.07 -22.86 -0.08
N ASP A 115 0.98 -22.91 0.74
CA ASP A 115 1.65 -24.16 1.07
C ASP A 115 0.72 -25.10 1.86
N LEU A 116 -0.13 -24.54 2.74
CA LEU A 116 -1.16 -25.30 3.42
C LEU A 116 -2.22 -25.84 2.46
N VAL A 117 -2.77 -24.99 1.56
CA VAL A 117 -3.76 -25.41 0.57
C VAL A 117 -3.20 -26.47 -0.37
N ALA A 118 -1.91 -26.41 -0.71
CA ALA A 118 -1.21 -27.39 -1.52
C ALA A 118 -1.17 -28.79 -0.89
N THR A 119 -1.42 -28.93 0.41
CA THR A 119 -1.55 -30.24 1.07
C THR A 119 -2.94 -30.86 0.93
N GLY A 120 -3.90 -30.21 0.26
CA GLY A 120 -5.28 -30.66 0.09
C GLY A 120 -6.20 -30.30 1.27
N VAL A 121 -5.75 -29.39 2.15
CA VAL A 121 -6.57 -28.89 3.26
C VAL A 121 -7.77 -28.12 2.72
N THR A 122 -8.95 -28.34 3.31
CA THR A 122 -10.20 -27.66 2.96
C THR A 122 -10.50 -26.48 3.88
N THR A 123 -11.47 -25.66 3.50
CA THR A 123 -11.93 -24.53 4.32
C THR A 123 -12.54 -24.93 5.66
N GLU A 124 -12.92 -26.19 5.83
CA GLU A 124 -13.48 -26.75 7.08
C GLU A 124 -12.40 -27.12 8.10
N ASP A 125 -11.15 -27.23 7.64
CA ASP A 125 -10.03 -27.57 8.53
C ASP A 125 -9.69 -26.39 9.45
N PRO A 126 -9.55 -26.61 10.75
CA PRO A 126 -9.13 -25.58 11.71
C PRO A 126 -7.80 -24.89 11.35
N ALA A 127 -6.88 -25.61 10.68
CA ALA A 127 -5.61 -25.06 10.24
C ALA A 127 -5.82 -23.98 9.17
N PHE A 128 -6.75 -24.17 8.22
CA PHE A 128 -7.11 -23.15 7.25
C PHE A 128 -7.63 -21.88 7.93
N GLY A 129 -8.58 -22.04 8.86
CA GLY A 129 -9.13 -20.90 9.62
C GLY A 129 -8.07 -20.13 10.41
N LYS A 130 -7.05 -20.79 10.94
CA LYS A 130 -5.92 -20.14 11.62
C LYS A 130 -5.07 -19.34 10.63
N HIS A 131 -4.63 -19.94 9.53
CA HIS A 131 -3.80 -19.24 8.53
C HIS A 131 -4.53 -18.07 7.89
N LEU A 132 -5.85 -18.20 7.71
CA LEU A 132 -6.70 -17.11 7.22
C LEU A 132 -6.69 -15.91 8.18
N ARG A 133 -6.87 -16.13 9.47
CA ARG A 133 -6.82 -15.06 10.47
C ARG A 133 -5.45 -14.38 10.49
N ASP A 134 -4.37 -15.17 10.46
CA ASP A 134 -3.01 -14.66 10.44
C ASP A 134 -2.74 -13.81 9.20
N TYR A 135 -3.23 -14.25 8.03
CA TYR A 135 -3.15 -13.49 6.78
C TYR A 135 -3.94 -12.18 6.85
N LEU A 136 -5.19 -12.21 7.30
CA LEU A 136 -6.03 -11.02 7.40
C LEU A 136 -5.44 -9.97 8.33
N ALA A 137 -4.92 -10.37 9.48
CA ALA A 137 -4.27 -9.48 10.43
C ALA A 137 -2.99 -8.84 9.84
N ALA A 138 -2.19 -9.63 9.11
CA ALA A 138 -1.02 -9.10 8.42
C ALA A 138 -1.38 -8.15 7.28
N ALA A 139 -2.46 -8.44 6.52
CA ALA A 139 -2.95 -7.59 5.45
C ALA A 139 -3.46 -6.24 5.98
N GLU A 140 -4.18 -6.23 7.09
CA GLU A 140 -4.63 -5.02 7.77
C GLU A 140 -3.45 -4.17 8.24
N THR A 141 -2.43 -4.80 8.82
CA THR A 141 -1.21 -4.12 9.26
C THR A 141 -0.48 -3.46 8.08
N ALA A 142 -0.31 -4.18 6.97
CA ALA A 142 0.31 -3.65 5.75
C ALA A 142 -0.50 -2.48 5.17
N GLN A 143 -1.83 -2.63 5.08
CA GLN A 143 -2.71 -1.58 4.59
C GLN A 143 -2.66 -0.32 5.46
N THR A 144 -2.59 -0.48 6.78
CA THR A 144 -2.47 0.64 7.73
C THR A 144 -1.15 1.38 7.55
N ALA A 145 -0.03 0.65 7.36
CA ALA A 145 1.27 1.24 7.08
C ALA A 145 1.26 2.03 5.75
N MET A 146 0.68 1.47 4.69
CA MET A 146 0.55 2.13 3.38
C MET A 146 -0.30 3.41 3.47
N ARG A 147 -1.42 3.37 4.19
CA ARG A 147 -2.26 4.57 4.42
C ARG A 147 -1.51 5.67 5.16
N ARG A 148 -0.76 5.29 6.18
CA ARG A 148 0.04 6.25 6.97
C ARG A 148 1.12 6.92 6.10
N ASP A 149 1.81 6.16 5.24
CA ASP A 149 2.80 6.70 4.31
C ASP A 149 2.19 7.66 3.29
N LEU A 150 0.96 7.39 2.83
CA LEU A 150 0.20 8.27 1.92
C LEU A 150 -0.44 9.48 2.63
N GLY A 151 -0.29 9.63 3.94
CA GLY A 151 -0.94 10.70 4.71
C GLY A 151 -2.46 10.56 4.80
N THR A 152 -3.02 9.40 4.48
CA THR A 152 -4.44 9.10 4.59
C THR A 152 -4.71 8.30 5.85
N SER A 153 -4.86 8.99 7.00
CA SER A 153 -5.36 8.34 8.20
C SER A 153 -6.88 8.16 8.09
N TRP A 154 -7.34 6.95 8.35
CA TRP A 154 -8.77 6.73 8.59
C TRP A 154 -9.13 7.49 9.87
N PRO A 155 -10.24 8.27 9.92
CA PRO A 155 -10.73 8.76 11.18
C PRO A 155 -10.92 7.53 12.09
N GLN A 156 -10.21 7.50 13.21
CA GLN A 156 -10.50 6.50 14.22
C GLN A 156 -11.98 6.66 14.53
N HIS A 157 -12.77 5.63 14.31
CA HIS A 157 -14.12 5.58 14.83
C HIS A 157 -13.94 5.68 16.34
N ASP A 158 -14.21 6.89 16.87
CA ASP A 158 -14.42 7.04 18.31
C ASP A 158 -15.54 6.05 18.66
N GLU A 159 -15.19 4.97 19.34
CA GLU A 159 -16.12 3.94 19.86
C GLU A 159 -17.06 4.52 20.92
N ASN A 160 -17.22 5.81 20.96
CA ASN A 160 -18.13 6.47 21.86
C ASN A 160 -19.32 7.02 21.04
N PRO A 161 -20.42 6.24 20.90
CA PRO A 161 -21.63 6.77 20.32
C PRO A 161 -22.09 7.96 21.19
N PRO A 162 -22.50 9.09 20.59
CA PRO A 162 -22.97 10.24 21.35
C PRO A 162 -24.12 9.79 22.26
N ALA A 163 -23.99 10.10 23.56
CA ALA A 163 -25.01 9.81 24.54
C ALA A 163 -26.38 10.33 24.05
N PRO A 164 -27.48 9.54 24.21
CA PRO A 164 -28.80 9.97 23.79
C PRO A 164 -29.14 11.29 24.49
N ARG A 165 -29.46 12.33 23.70
CA ARG A 165 -29.96 13.60 24.22
C ARG A 165 -31.26 13.31 24.96
N ALA A 166 -31.24 13.45 26.28
CA ALA A 166 -32.45 13.45 27.08
C ALA A 166 -33.31 14.68 26.65
N GLY A 167 -34.48 14.38 26.10
CA GLY A 167 -35.55 15.34 25.82
C GLY A 167 -36.40 15.58 27.06
#